data_d4fc3a46ca620439015e31faaff33f67
#
_entry.id   d4fc3a46ca620439015e31faaff33f67
#
_cell.length_a   1.000
_cell.length_b   1.000
_cell.length_c   1.000
_cell.angle_alpha   90.00
_cell.angle_beta   90.00
_cell.angle_gamma   90.00
#
_symmetry.space_group_name_H-M   'P 1'
#
loop_
_entity.id
_entity.type
_entity.pdbx_description
1 polymer ?
#
loop_
_entity_poly.entity_id
_entity_poly.type
_entity_poly.pdbx_seq_one_letter_code
_entity_poly.pdbx_strand_id
1 'polypeptide(L)'
;MADESIFFTYIAPFVGVLVVAVGIGAAVPGGYAIIQEDITTCDQPTMAVEGAEETTERFNDSRPRNLPQLHYENLSEAEQTAFDEALDDPQGEARVAGEFPNGDTIRNGSIIVYEGEEHYATVVAENPCFVAPELQFPLGVFAIVFGVVGILSPPIYRKLVELEDRANVE
;
A
#
# COMPACT_ATOMS: atom_id res chain seq x y z
N MET A 1 42.20 -30.30 -2.54
CA MET A 1 41.67 -30.16 -1.16
C MET A 1 41.66 -28.71 -0.63
N ALA A 2 42.57 -27.81 -1.05
CA ALA A 2 42.57 -26.41 -0.58
C ALA A 2 41.43 -25.55 -1.19
N ASP A 3 40.99 -25.80 -2.41
CA ASP A 3 39.98 -24.99 -3.10
C ASP A 3 38.57 -25.23 -2.57
N GLU A 4 38.23 -26.46 -2.14
CA GLU A 4 36.90 -26.74 -1.55
C GLU A 4 36.72 -26.04 -0.20
N SER A 5 37.77 -25.87 0.56
CA SER A 5 37.75 -25.21 1.86
C SER A 5 37.47 -23.70 1.76
N ILE A 6 37.95 -23.02 0.71
CA ILE A 6 37.75 -21.58 0.51
C ILE A 6 36.31 -21.30 0.07
N PHE A 7 35.78 -22.11 -0.84
CA PHE A 7 34.40 -21.93 -1.33
C PHE A 7 33.39 -22.04 -0.20
N PHE A 8 33.42 -23.13 0.57
CA PHE A 8 32.46 -23.33 1.66
C PHE A 8 32.69 -22.40 2.85
N THR A 9 33.93 -21.98 3.10
CA THR A 9 34.25 -21.17 4.27
C THR A 9 33.94 -19.69 4.07
N TYR A 10 34.09 -19.15 2.86
CA TYR A 10 33.97 -17.71 2.60
C TYR A 10 32.92 -17.38 1.56
N ILE A 11 32.86 -18.08 0.43
CA ILE A 11 32.00 -17.74 -0.68
C ILE A 11 30.53 -18.07 -0.35
N ALA A 12 30.28 -19.28 0.14
CA ALA A 12 28.89 -19.69 0.44
C ALA A 12 28.20 -18.81 1.50
N PRO A 13 28.83 -18.47 2.64
CA PRO A 13 28.22 -17.53 3.60
C PRO A 13 28.03 -16.13 3.03
N PHE A 14 29.01 -15.62 2.26
CA PHE A 14 28.89 -14.29 1.63
C PHE A 14 27.74 -14.22 0.66
N VAL A 15 27.62 -15.20 -0.23
CA VAL A 15 26.46 -15.30 -1.15
C VAL A 15 25.16 -15.47 -0.36
N GLY A 16 25.17 -16.28 0.70
CA GLY A 16 24.02 -16.46 1.59
C GLY A 16 23.53 -15.15 2.17
N VAL A 17 24.43 -14.28 2.66
CA VAL A 17 24.07 -12.94 3.18
C VAL A 17 23.46 -12.07 2.09
N LEU A 18 24.03 -12.07 0.89
CA LEU A 18 23.48 -11.30 -0.24
C LEU A 18 22.06 -11.78 -0.62
N VAL A 19 21.85 -13.10 -0.64
CA VAL A 19 20.53 -13.69 -0.94
C VAL A 19 19.52 -13.34 0.14
N VAL A 20 19.91 -13.37 1.43
CA VAL A 20 19.04 -12.91 2.54
C VAL A 20 18.66 -11.43 2.37
N ALA A 21 19.64 -10.57 2.06
CA ALA A 21 19.38 -9.15 1.88
C ALA A 21 18.38 -8.87 0.75
N VAL A 22 18.54 -9.54 -0.40
CA VAL A 22 17.58 -9.48 -1.52
C VAL A 22 16.24 -10.03 -1.12
N GLY A 23 16.20 -11.14 -0.38
CA GLY A 23 14.99 -11.76 0.12
C GLY A 23 14.19 -10.82 1.04
N ILE A 24 14.84 -10.10 1.94
CA ILE A 24 14.21 -9.10 2.81
C ILE A 24 13.66 -7.96 1.96
N GLY A 25 14.45 -7.46 0.99
CA GLY A 25 14.03 -6.40 0.08
C GLY A 25 12.80 -6.75 -0.77
N ALA A 26 12.56 -8.04 -1.02
CA ALA A 26 11.36 -8.51 -1.70
C ALA A 26 10.21 -8.84 -0.73
N ALA A 27 10.50 -9.54 0.38
CA ALA A 27 9.47 -10.01 1.32
C ALA A 27 8.76 -8.86 2.04
N VAL A 28 9.49 -7.80 2.45
CA VAL A 28 8.89 -6.70 3.22
C VAL A 28 7.86 -5.92 2.42
N PRO A 29 8.15 -5.37 1.22
CA PRO A 29 7.14 -4.66 0.44
C PRO A 29 6.03 -5.61 -0.06
N GLY A 30 6.36 -6.86 -0.43
CA GLY A 30 5.36 -7.85 -0.80
C GLY A 30 4.41 -8.21 0.35
N GLY A 31 4.93 -8.35 1.56
CA GLY A 31 4.12 -8.57 2.77
C GLY A 31 3.26 -7.35 3.13
N TYR A 32 3.83 -6.14 3.02
CA TYR A 32 3.08 -4.92 3.24
C TYR A 32 1.89 -4.79 2.28
N ALA A 33 2.08 -5.10 0.99
CA ALA A 33 1.00 -5.07 0.00
C ALA A 33 -0.19 -5.98 0.37
N ILE A 34 0.07 -7.10 1.07
CA ILE A 34 -0.99 -8.05 1.46
C ILE A 34 -1.82 -7.54 2.63
N ILE A 35 -1.19 -6.84 3.60
CA ILE A 35 -1.85 -6.47 4.86
C ILE A 35 -2.29 -5.01 4.92
N GLN A 36 -1.92 -4.18 3.93
CA GLN A 36 -2.15 -2.74 4.01
C GLN A 36 -3.63 -2.35 4.06
N GLU A 37 -4.51 -3.11 3.39
CA GLU A 37 -5.97 -2.87 3.43
C GLU A 37 -6.53 -3.00 4.84
N ASP A 38 -5.96 -3.90 5.66
CA ASP A 38 -6.40 -4.13 7.04
C ASP A 38 -5.84 -3.10 8.02
N ILE A 39 -4.69 -2.48 7.70
CA ILE A 39 -3.96 -1.60 8.64
C ILE A 39 -3.93 -0.14 8.23
N THR A 40 -4.38 0.19 7.01
CA THR A 40 -4.39 1.55 6.48
C THR A 40 -5.75 1.87 5.87
N THR A 41 -5.93 3.15 5.54
CA THR A 41 -7.09 3.65 4.80
C THR A 41 -6.76 3.86 3.33
N CYS A 42 -5.84 3.05 2.78
CA CYS A 42 -5.53 3.12 1.36
C CYS A 42 -6.75 2.70 0.53
N ASP A 43 -6.81 3.14 -0.71
CA ASP A 43 -7.95 3.02 -1.63
C ASP A 43 -9.23 3.75 -1.16
N GLN A 44 -9.08 4.65 -0.18
CA GLN A 44 -10.15 5.54 0.25
C GLN A 44 -9.80 6.96 -0.19
N PRO A 45 -10.36 7.47 -1.30
CA PRO A 45 -10.10 8.83 -1.74
C PRO A 45 -10.63 9.83 -0.72
N THR A 46 -9.95 10.98 -0.63
CA THR A 46 -10.39 12.09 0.21
C THR A 46 -11.16 13.07 -0.63
N MET A 47 -12.41 13.28 -0.28
CA MET A 47 -13.30 14.28 -0.86
C MET A 47 -13.21 15.57 -0.05
N ALA A 48 -13.06 16.69 -0.73
CA ALA A 48 -13.22 18.02 -0.14
C ALA A 48 -14.58 18.61 -0.56
N VAL A 49 -15.25 19.22 0.40
CA VAL A 49 -16.55 19.88 0.20
C VAL A 49 -16.49 21.29 0.75
N GLU A 50 -16.83 22.26 -0.08
CA GLU A 50 -16.97 23.66 0.35
C GLU A 50 -18.38 23.94 0.85
N GLY A 51 -18.48 24.72 1.91
CA GLY A 51 -19.76 25.23 2.41
C GLY A 51 -20.50 26.04 1.34
N ALA A 52 -21.80 26.21 1.49
CA ALA A 52 -22.62 26.93 0.52
C ALA A 52 -22.19 28.39 0.33
N GLU A 53 -21.75 29.06 1.40
CA GLU A 53 -21.24 30.43 1.34
C GLU A 53 -19.94 30.52 0.56
N GLU A 54 -18.97 29.64 0.87
CA GLU A 54 -17.70 29.55 0.18
C GLU A 54 -17.87 29.20 -1.31
N THR A 55 -18.76 28.26 -1.62
CA THR A 55 -19.10 27.90 -2.99
C THR A 55 -19.69 29.08 -3.76
N THR A 56 -20.57 29.86 -3.12
CA THR A 56 -21.15 31.06 -3.70
C THR A 56 -20.07 32.12 -3.96
N GLU A 57 -19.19 32.34 -3.02
CA GLU A 57 -18.07 33.29 -3.18
C GLU A 57 -17.11 32.86 -4.31
N ARG A 58 -16.76 31.57 -4.37
CA ARG A 58 -15.90 31.00 -5.43
C ARG A 58 -16.46 31.27 -6.83
N PHE A 59 -17.75 31.15 -7.01
CA PHE A 59 -18.40 31.23 -8.32
C PHE A 59 -19.15 32.55 -8.58
N ASN A 60 -19.05 33.54 -7.69
CA ASN A 60 -19.75 34.80 -7.78
C ASN A 60 -19.52 35.55 -9.11
N ASP A 61 -18.28 35.49 -9.66
CA ASP A 61 -17.92 36.20 -10.89
C ASP A 61 -17.82 35.28 -12.14
N SER A 62 -17.72 33.98 -11.99
CA SER A 62 -17.41 33.08 -13.12
C SER A 62 -17.72 31.61 -12.85
N ARG A 63 -18.96 31.24 -12.78
CA ARG A 63 -19.28 29.79 -12.74
C ARG A 63 -18.96 29.14 -14.08
N PRO A 64 -18.08 28.10 -14.13
CA PRO A 64 -17.86 27.33 -15.34
C PRO A 64 -19.18 26.70 -15.81
N ARG A 65 -19.56 26.93 -17.07
CA ARG A 65 -20.85 26.44 -17.62
C ARG A 65 -20.98 24.93 -17.66
N ASN A 66 -19.90 24.21 -17.42
CA ASN A 66 -19.80 22.74 -17.58
C ASN A 66 -19.54 22.01 -16.27
N LEU A 67 -19.72 22.64 -15.09
CA LEU A 67 -19.66 21.89 -13.84
C LEU A 67 -20.85 20.95 -13.74
N PRO A 68 -20.61 19.65 -13.61
CA PRO A 68 -21.68 18.68 -13.38
C PRO A 68 -22.37 18.97 -12.06
N GLN A 69 -23.68 18.76 -12.04
CA GLN A 69 -24.51 18.93 -10.86
C GLN A 69 -25.02 17.56 -10.42
N LEU A 70 -24.77 17.22 -9.17
CA LEU A 70 -25.26 16.03 -8.50
C LEU A 70 -26.27 16.44 -7.43
N HIS A 71 -27.25 15.60 -7.16
CA HIS A 71 -28.13 15.75 -6.01
C HIS A 71 -27.65 14.81 -4.91
N TYR A 72 -27.65 15.29 -3.67
CA TYR A 72 -27.24 14.49 -2.50
C TYR A 72 -27.94 13.13 -2.43
N GLU A 73 -29.24 13.09 -2.76
CA GLU A 73 -30.05 11.86 -2.78
C GLU A 73 -29.56 10.80 -3.80
N ASN A 74 -28.78 11.21 -4.81
CA ASN A 74 -28.24 10.33 -5.85
C ASN A 74 -26.80 9.86 -5.54
N LEU A 75 -26.25 10.32 -4.44
CA LEU A 75 -24.96 9.85 -3.93
C LEU A 75 -25.10 8.46 -3.29
N SER A 76 -24.04 7.65 -3.33
CA SER A 76 -24.00 6.40 -2.57
C SER A 76 -23.97 6.69 -1.06
N GLU A 77 -24.25 5.69 -0.24
CA GLU A 77 -24.19 5.82 1.22
C GLU A 77 -22.79 6.27 1.70
N ALA A 78 -21.72 5.75 1.08
CA ALA A 78 -20.36 6.15 1.40
C ALA A 78 -20.05 7.60 0.99
N GLU A 79 -20.57 8.05 -0.16
CA GLU A 79 -20.44 9.43 -0.62
C GLU A 79 -21.23 10.40 0.25
N GLN A 80 -22.43 10.04 0.67
CA GLN A 80 -23.25 10.85 1.58
C GLN A 80 -22.58 11.00 2.93
N THR A 81 -22.07 9.89 3.49
CA THR A 81 -21.34 9.91 4.77
C THR A 81 -20.13 10.83 4.68
N ALA A 82 -19.32 10.69 3.61
CA ALA A 82 -18.14 11.53 3.42
C ALA A 82 -18.51 13.01 3.19
N PHE A 83 -19.62 13.28 2.51
CA PHE A 83 -20.12 14.64 2.32
C PHE A 83 -20.51 15.29 3.65
N ASP A 84 -21.29 14.57 4.48
CA ASP A 84 -21.73 15.06 5.80
C ASP A 84 -20.54 15.27 6.73
N GLU A 85 -19.59 14.31 6.78
CA GLU A 85 -18.36 14.43 7.57
C GLU A 85 -17.50 15.62 7.11
N ALA A 86 -17.39 15.85 5.80
CA ALA A 86 -16.62 16.97 5.27
C ALA A 86 -17.25 18.32 5.61
N LEU A 87 -18.58 18.44 5.63
CA LEU A 87 -19.27 19.66 6.04
C LEU A 87 -19.03 19.99 7.52
N ASP A 88 -18.89 18.97 8.37
CA ASP A 88 -18.63 19.13 9.80
C ASP A 88 -17.13 19.30 10.11
N ASP A 89 -16.23 18.95 9.18
CA ASP A 89 -14.79 19.06 9.37
C ASP A 89 -14.29 20.49 9.13
N PRO A 90 -13.42 21.04 10.01
CA PRO A 90 -12.90 22.39 9.85
C PRO A 90 -12.06 22.62 8.57
N GLN A 91 -11.56 21.56 7.95
CA GLN A 91 -10.79 21.60 6.71
C GLN A 91 -11.68 21.32 5.48
N GLY A 92 -12.92 20.92 5.71
CA GLY A 92 -13.84 20.55 4.66
C GLY A 92 -13.50 19.25 3.96
N GLU A 93 -12.79 18.32 4.64
CA GLU A 93 -12.28 17.10 4.02
C GLU A 93 -12.75 15.83 4.75
N ALA A 94 -13.18 14.82 4.00
CA ALA A 94 -13.50 13.50 4.54
C ALA A 94 -13.12 12.38 3.57
N ARG A 95 -12.97 11.15 4.10
CA ARG A 95 -12.64 9.98 3.29
C ARG A 95 -13.89 9.25 2.86
N VAL A 96 -13.91 8.86 1.58
CA VAL A 96 -14.97 8.02 1.06
C VAL A 96 -14.63 6.55 1.34
N ALA A 97 -15.25 5.98 2.37
CA ALA A 97 -15.02 4.61 2.82
C ALA A 97 -16.07 3.67 2.21
N GLY A 98 -15.92 3.27 0.96
CA GLY A 98 -16.85 2.36 0.29
C GLY A 98 -17.01 2.65 -1.20
N GLU A 99 -18.20 2.34 -1.75
CA GLU A 99 -18.49 2.54 -3.17
C GLU A 99 -18.51 4.03 -3.53
N PHE A 100 -17.75 4.38 -4.57
CA PHE A 100 -17.60 5.75 -5.05
C PHE A 100 -18.03 5.88 -6.54
N PRO A 101 -19.30 5.63 -6.88
CA PRO A 101 -19.78 5.62 -8.26
C PRO A 101 -19.69 6.99 -8.94
N ASN A 102 -19.82 8.09 -8.19
CA ASN A 102 -19.71 9.45 -8.71
C ASN A 102 -18.26 9.99 -8.66
N GLY A 103 -17.27 9.16 -8.30
CA GLY A 103 -15.90 9.55 -8.12
C GLY A 103 -15.26 10.27 -9.30
N ASP A 104 -15.49 9.80 -10.53
CA ASP A 104 -14.97 10.45 -11.74
C ASP A 104 -15.57 11.84 -11.97
N THR A 105 -16.82 12.03 -11.60
CA THR A 105 -17.51 13.31 -11.71
C THR A 105 -16.98 14.28 -10.64
N ILE A 106 -16.89 13.83 -9.40
CA ILE A 106 -16.43 14.65 -8.27
C ILE A 106 -14.95 15.00 -8.42
N ARG A 107 -14.11 14.07 -8.93
CA ARG A 107 -12.67 14.29 -9.21
C ARG A 107 -12.41 15.49 -10.12
N ASN A 108 -13.28 15.70 -11.08
CA ASN A 108 -13.18 16.83 -12.01
C ASN A 108 -13.82 18.13 -11.47
N GLY A 109 -14.32 18.11 -10.25
CA GLY A 109 -15.09 19.17 -9.64
C GLY A 109 -16.57 19.08 -10.03
N SER A 110 -17.46 19.12 -9.03
CA SER A 110 -18.91 19.06 -9.20
C SER A 110 -19.62 19.94 -8.18
N ILE A 111 -20.86 20.26 -8.46
CA ILE A 111 -21.76 20.90 -7.50
C ILE A 111 -22.68 19.82 -6.95
N ILE A 112 -22.74 19.71 -5.63
CA ILE A 112 -23.69 18.85 -4.94
C ILE A 112 -24.81 19.74 -4.38
N VAL A 113 -26.05 19.43 -4.75
CA VAL A 113 -27.22 20.14 -4.21
C VAL A 113 -27.73 19.38 -2.99
N TYR A 114 -27.67 20.03 -1.84
CA TYR A 114 -28.13 19.52 -0.55
C TYR A 114 -29.00 20.55 0.15
N GLU A 115 -30.19 20.17 0.57
CA GLU A 115 -31.19 21.05 1.21
C GLU A 115 -31.54 22.34 0.43
N GLY A 116 -31.29 22.32 -0.88
CA GLY A 116 -31.52 23.47 -1.77
C GLY A 116 -30.35 24.44 -1.89
N GLU A 117 -29.23 24.14 -1.19
CA GLU A 117 -27.96 24.86 -1.28
C GLU A 117 -26.96 24.13 -2.19
N GLU A 118 -26.05 24.89 -2.78
CA GLU A 118 -25.02 24.37 -3.68
C GLU A 118 -23.69 24.29 -2.96
N HIS A 119 -23.06 23.12 -2.99
CA HIS A 119 -21.75 22.82 -2.39
C HIS A 119 -20.80 22.38 -3.47
N TYR A 120 -19.62 23.00 -3.56
CA TYR A 120 -18.59 22.50 -4.47
C TYR A 120 -17.84 21.33 -3.85
N ALA A 121 -17.74 20.24 -4.60
CA ALA A 121 -17.04 19.05 -4.17
C ALA A 121 -15.97 18.63 -5.20
N THR A 122 -14.82 18.15 -4.69
CA THR A 122 -13.72 17.61 -5.49
C THR A 122 -12.97 16.54 -4.72
N VAL A 123 -12.17 15.72 -5.41
CA VAL A 123 -11.22 14.78 -4.79
C VAL A 123 -9.87 15.45 -4.66
N VAL A 124 -9.34 15.51 -3.43
CA VAL A 124 -8.04 16.14 -3.13
C VAL A 124 -6.92 15.13 -2.96
N ALA A 125 -7.22 13.87 -2.63
CA ALA A 125 -6.24 12.80 -2.55
C ALA A 125 -6.86 11.44 -2.94
N GLU A 126 -6.12 10.66 -3.73
CA GLU A 126 -6.59 9.33 -4.20
C GLU A 126 -6.22 8.19 -3.23
N ASN A 127 -5.16 8.37 -2.45
CA ASN A 127 -4.66 7.39 -1.47
C ASN A 127 -4.56 5.94 -2.01
N PRO A 128 -3.94 5.70 -3.17
CA PRO A 128 -3.90 4.38 -3.76
C PRO A 128 -3.14 3.40 -2.86
N CYS A 129 -3.62 2.15 -2.80
CA CYS A 129 -2.87 1.08 -2.16
C CYS A 129 -1.59 0.76 -2.93
N PHE A 130 -0.54 0.38 -2.19
CA PHE A 130 0.70 -0.09 -2.79
C PHE A 130 0.47 -1.45 -3.46
N VAL A 131 0.78 -1.55 -4.74
CA VAL A 131 0.65 -2.80 -5.51
C VAL A 131 2.01 -3.48 -5.62
N ALA A 132 2.10 -4.73 -5.17
CA ALA A 132 3.26 -5.59 -5.38
C ALA A 132 2.87 -6.83 -6.19
N PRO A 133 3.81 -7.41 -7.00
CA PRO A 133 3.57 -8.68 -7.65
C PRO A 133 3.21 -9.78 -6.64
N GLU A 134 2.19 -10.59 -6.92
CA GLU A 134 1.69 -11.63 -6.00
C GLU A 134 2.76 -12.61 -5.51
N LEU A 135 3.75 -12.91 -6.38
CA LEU A 135 4.85 -13.81 -6.07
C LEU A 135 6.01 -13.14 -5.32
N GLN A 136 5.98 -11.82 -5.15
CA GLN A 136 7.11 -11.09 -4.54
C GLN A 136 7.33 -11.50 -3.08
N PHE A 137 6.28 -11.61 -2.29
CA PHE A 137 6.36 -12.05 -0.90
C PHE A 137 6.89 -13.49 -0.77
N PRO A 138 6.28 -14.52 -1.39
CA PRO A 138 6.75 -15.88 -1.26
C PRO A 138 8.17 -16.08 -1.79
N LEU A 139 8.54 -15.47 -2.91
CA LEU A 139 9.91 -15.54 -3.44
C LEU A 139 10.92 -14.90 -2.50
N GLY A 140 10.56 -13.78 -1.88
CA GLY A 140 11.39 -13.14 -0.85
C GLY A 140 11.63 -14.05 0.36
N VAL A 141 10.58 -14.70 0.86
CA VAL A 141 10.68 -15.66 1.97
C VAL A 141 11.56 -16.85 1.60
N PHE A 142 11.39 -17.44 0.41
CA PHE A 142 12.25 -18.52 -0.07
C PHE A 142 13.71 -18.09 -0.17
N ALA A 143 13.98 -16.91 -0.70
CA ALA A 143 15.33 -16.38 -0.78
C ALA A 143 15.98 -16.25 0.61
N ILE A 144 15.24 -15.76 1.62
CA ILE A 144 15.72 -15.68 3.00
C ILE A 144 16.10 -17.08 3.51
N VAL A 145 15.22 -18.07 3.35
CA VAL A 145 15.46 -19.44 3.80
C VAL A 145 16.71 -20.03 3.13
N PHE A 146 16.83 -19.92 1.81
CA PHE A 146 17.99 -20.40 1.07
C PHE A 146 19.29 -19.68 1.48
N GLY A 147 19.23 -18.38 1.68
CA GLY A 147 20.37 -17.60 2.12
C GLY A 147 20.84 -18.00 3.52
N VAL A 148 19.90 -18.25 4.46
CA VAL A 148 20.22 -18.75 5.80
C VAL A 148 20.88 -20.15 5.74
N VAL A 149 20.37 -21.05 4.89
CA VAL A 149 20.99 -22.37 4.66
C VAL A 149 22.42 -22.20 4.13
N GLY A 150 22.64 -21.28 3.19
CA GLY A 150 23.97 -20.95 2.67
C GLY A 150 24.93 -20.46 3.76
N ILE A 151 24.45 -19.59 4.67
CA ILE A 151 25.24 -19.08 5.80
C ILE A 151 25.61 -20.22 6.78
N LEU A 152 24.69 -21.14 7.04
CA LEU A 152 24.86 -22.24 7.99
C LEU A 152 25.59 -23.45 7.40
N SER A 153 25.79 -23.50 6.09
CA SER A 153 26.43 -24.65 5.42
C SER A 153 27.84 -24.98 5.94
N PRO A 154 28.78 -24.02 6.22
CA PRO A 154 30.08 -24.33 6.73
C PRO A 154 30.08 -25.01 8.12
N PRO A 155 29.37 -24.50 9.13
CA PRO A 155 29.37 -25.13 10.44
C PRO A 155 28.68 -26.51 10.44
N ILE A 156 27.65 -26.67 9.60
CA ILE A 156 26.99 -27.98 9.45
C ILE A 156 27.92 -28.98 8.81
N TYR A 157 28.61 -28.61 7.73
CA TYR A 157 29.55 -29.49 7.04
C TYR A 157 30.70 -29.96 7.98
N ARG A 158 31.30 -29.05 8.74
CA ARG A 158 32.35 -29.38 9.71
C ARG A 158 31.86 -30.38 10.77
N LYS A 159 30.64 -30.22 11.28
CA LYS A 159 30.09 -31.16 12.25
C LYS A 159 29.78 -32.53 11.64
N LEU A 160 29.33 -32.59 10.40
CA LEU A 160 29.07 -33.86 9.71
C LEU A 160 30.37 -34.65 9.50
N VAL A 161 31.43 -33.98 9.04
CA VAL A 161 32.75 -34.60 8.86
C VAL A 161 33.31 -35.09 10.21
N GLU A 162 33.20 -34.32 11.28
CA GLU A 162 33.64 -34.75 12.63
C GLU A 162 32.86 -35.98 13.15
N LEU A 163 31.55 -36.06 12.86
CA LEU A 163 30.74 -37.22 13.22
C LEU A 163 31.10 -38.46 12.42
N GLU A 164 31.40 -38.30 11.12
CA GLU A 164 31.83 -39.38 10.24
C GLU A 164 33.20 -39.95 10.67
N ASP A 165 34.16 -39.07 11.01
CA ASP A 165 35.47 -39.47 11.53
C ASP A 165 35.32 -40.24 12.85
N ARG A 166 34.43 -39.87 13.74
CA ARG A 166 34.18 -40.60 15.00
C ARG A 166 33.56 -41.98 14.76
N ALA A 167 32.63 -42.09 13.81
CA ALA A 167 32.01 -43.37 13.48
C ALA A 167 32.96 -44.37 12.81
N ASN A 168 34.01 -43.90 12.14
CA ASN A 168 35.00 -44.74 11.48
C ASN A 168 36.13 -45.21 12.42
N VAL A 169 36.19 -44.72 13.66
CA VAL A 169 37.23 -45.07 14.66
C VAL A 169 36.72 -46.14 15.65
N GLU A 170 35.45 -46.45 15.70
CA GLU A 170 34.87 -47.58 16.46
C GLU A 170 34.80 -48.86 15.61
#